data_5a552b35aebc0c6509996bbc3b8053f6
#
_entry.id   5a552b35aebc0c6509996bbc3b8053f6
#
_cell.length_a   1.000
_cell.length_b   1.000
_cell.length_c   1.000
_cell.angle_alpha   90.00
_cell.angle_beta   90.00
_cell.angle_gamma   90.00
#
_symmetry.space_group_name_H-M   'P 1'
#
loop_
_entity.id
_entity.type
_entity.pdbx_description
1 polymer ?
#
loop_
_entity_poly.entity_id
_entity_poly.type
_entity_poly.pdbx_seq_one_letter_code
_entity_poly.pdbx_strand_id
1 'polypeptide(L)'
;MPGKALEGRPELASLFTDDGTTLRDQFDPQLLDRAERYLHQARRGYAPTGNLQFDTHMGELLERLEDSPSWKPPVLHQFTALLDQVLRFLYDRFDAQADRYGDRTAYLGPPKPDAQGEVHPWPEKALQDDLLQQLSAVMTPDTVRRELIDVASGRTDITYMPQPGNRYVIEVKRRLTASTREAVERAYLAQAAVYTATGPPFGILAVGDHSDHRSGASDIEDRVWIIQHARSPTEVPRLIVAGVLPIGRATPSALRRDRSTVHP
;
A
#
# COMPACT_ATOMS: atom_id res chain seq x y z
N MET A 1 -25.39 36.70 5.70
CA MET A 1 -25.57 35.75 4.61
C MET A 1 -24.63 34.58 4.82
N PRO A 2 -25.10 33.42 5.37
CA PRO A 2 -24.21 32.26 5.71
C PRO A 2 -23.57 31.59 4.49
N GLY A 3 -24.20 31.72 3.30
CA GLY A 3 -23.79 30.98 2.10
C GLY A 3 -22.37 31.22 1.59
N LYS A 4 -21.86 32.45 1.69
CA LYS A 4 -20.53 32.82 1.17
C LYS A 4 -19.36 32.22 1.96
N ALA A 5 -19.57 31.80 3.21
CA ALA A 5 -18.51 31.29 4.07
C ALA A 5 -18.14 29.81 3.75
N LEU A 6 -19.10 29.08 3.17
CA LEU A 6 -18.96 27.69 2.79
C LEU A 6 -18.79 27.51 1.26
N GLU A 7 -18.87 28.59 0.47
CA GLU A 7 -18.53 28.56 -0.94
C GLU A 7 -17.07 28.12 -1.09
N GLY A 8 -16.89 26.95 -1.64
CA GLY A 8 -15.58 26.28 -1.81
C GLY A 8 -15.19 25.27 -0.73
N ARG A 9 -16.03 25.04 0.31
CA ARG A 9 -15.77 24.05 1.37
C ARG A 9 -17.03 23.25 1.72
N PRO A 10 -17.61 22.48 0.78
CA PRO A 10 -18.85 21.75 0.99
C PRO A 10 -18.74 20.69 2.11
N GLU A 11 -17.54 20.19 2.36
CA GLU A 11 -17.27 19.15 3.35
C GLU A 11 -17.56 19.61 4.79
N LEU A 12 -17.34 20.90 5.05
CA LEU A 12 -17.60 21.49 6.36
C LEU A 12 -19.06 21.84 6.60
N ALA A 13 -19.89 21.86 5.55
CA ALA A 13 -21.29 22.25 5.66
C ALA A 13 -22.09 21.44 6.68
N SER A 14 -21.73 20.14 6.84
CA SER A 14 -22.38 19.25 7.79
C SER A 14 -21.99 19.49 9.26
N LEU A 15 -20.95 20.28 9.52
CA LEU A 15 -20.51 20.63 10.88
C LEU A 15 -21.14 21.91 11.41
N PHE A 16 -21.84 22.66 10.56
CA PHE A 16 -22.44 23.93 10.93
C PHE A 16 -23.97 23.79 11.10
N THR A 17 -24.48 24.27 12.20
CA THR A 17 -25.92 24.48 12.39
C THR A 17 -26.39 25.67 11.55
N ASP A 18 -27.70 25.82 11.36
CA ASP A 18 -28.34 26.77 10.44
C ASP A 18 -27.89 28.25 10.53
N ASP A 19 -27.21 28.65 11.62
CA ASP A 19 -26.65 29.98 11.81
C ASP A 19 -25.16 30.14 11.51
N GLY A 20 -24.58 29.21 10.83
CA GLY A 20 -23.23 29.02 10.24
C GLY A 20 -22.16 30.11 10.26
N THR A 21 -22.47 31.27 10.79
CA THR A 21 -21.59 32.47 10.86
C THR A 21 -20.64 32.45 12.06
N THR A 22 -20.98 31.72 13.13
CA THR A 22 -20.34 31.90 14.44
C THR A 22 -19.08 31.06 14.59
N LEU A 23 -18.93 29.94 13.88
CA LEU A 23 -17.81 29.06 14.10
C LEU A 23 -16.56 29.43 13.28
N ARG A 24 -16.72 29.99 12.08
CA ARG A 24 -15.59 30.37 11.23
C ARG A 24 -14.73 31.47 11.81
N ASP A 25 -15.35 32.45 12.49
CA ASP A 25 -14.64 33.58 13.10
C ASP A 25 -13.95 33.19 14.41
N GLN A 26 -14.24 31.98 14.93
CA GLN A 26 -13.69 31.44 16.16
C GLN A 26 -12.57 30.42 15.95
N PHE A 27 -12.39 29.87 14.74
CA PHE A 27 -11.39 28.86 14.46
C PHE A 27 -10.27 29.38 13.56
N ASP A 28 -9.04 28.99 13.92
CA ASP A 28 -7.86 29.18 13.08
C ASP A 28 -8.09 28.55 11.68
N PRO A 29 -7.80 29.27 10.60
CA PRO A 29 -7.89 28.74 9.23
C PRO A 29 -7.17 27.39 9.05
N GLN A 30 -6.04 27.19 9.71
CA GLN A 30 -5.31 25.90 9.68
C GLN A 30 -6.11 24.77 10.33
N LEU A 31 -6.86 25.05 11.38
CA LEU A 31 -7.73 24.08 12.03
C LEU A 31 -8.89 23.69 11.13
N LEU A 32 -9.49 24.66 10.43
CA LEU A 32 -10.54 24.39 9.45
C LEU A 32 -10.04 23.54 8.27
N ASP A 33 -8.85 23.82 7.75
CA ASP A 33 -8.24 23.03 6.68
C ASP A 33 -7.95 21.59 7.12
N ARG A 34 -7.56 21.40 8.39
CA ARG A 34 -7.35 20.07 8.97
C ARG A 34 -8.67 19.32 9.15
N ALA A 35 -9.71 19.98 9.63
CA ALA A 35 -11.04 19.39 9.80
C ALA A 35 -11.64 19.00 8.45
N GLU A 36 -11.50 19.81 7.42
CA GLU A 36 -11.96 19.51 6.07
C GLU A 36 -11.27 18.28 5.49
N ARG A 37 -9.93 18.22 5.58
CA ARG A 37 -9.18 17.05 5.18
C ARG A 37 -9.59 15.80 5.94
N TYR A 38 -9.77 15.91 7.26
CA TYR A 38 -10.23 14.79 8.08
C TYR A 38 -11.59 14.25 7.63
N LEU A 39 -12.57 15.15 7.42
CA LEU A 39 -13.91 14.76 6.98
C LEU A 39 -13.89 14.14 5.58
N HIS A 40 -13.09 14.70 4.69
CA HIS A 40 -12.93 14.17 3.35
C HIS A 40 -12.34 12.73 3.40
N GLN A 41 -11.32 12.51 4.20
CA GLN A 41 -10.72 11.18 4.41
C GLN A 41 -11.69 10.21 5.11
N ALA A 42 -12.45 10.68 6.11
CA ALA A 42 -13.45 9.86 6.79
C ALA A 42 -14.56 9.37 5.83
N ARG A 43 -15.00 10.22 4.89
CA ARG A 43 -15.94 9.81 3.83
C ARG A 43 -15.37 8.76 2.89
N ARG A 44 -14.08 8.75 2.68
CA ARG A 44 -13.34 7.71 1.93
C ARG A 44 -13.16 6.41 2.74
N GLY A 45 -13.68 6.34 3.97
CA GLY A 45 -13.52 5.18 4.85
C GLY A 45 -12.14 5.06 5.47
N TYR A 46 -11.38 6.18 5.53
CA TYR A 46 -10.05 6.26 6.09
C TYR A 46 -10.01 7.17 7.31
N ALA A 47 -9.42 6.70 8.42
CA ALA A 47 -9.16 7.49 9.61
C ALA A 47 -7.68 7.91 9.65
N PRO A 48 -7.38 9.22 9.61
CA PRO A 48 -5.99 9.69 9.65
C PRO A 48 -5.22 9.18 10.86
N THR A 49 -3.95 8.86 10.64
CA THR A 49 -3.06 8.34 11.68
C THR A 49 -2.42 9.45 12.52
N GLY A 50 -2.38 10.66 11.99
CA GLY A 50 -1.60 11.79 12.51
C GLY A 50 -0.15 11.82 12.01
N ASN A 51 0.31 10.80 11.27
CA ASN A 51 1.55 10.85 10.52
C ASN A 51 1.29 11.53 9.17
N LEU A 52 1.76 12.78 9.03
CA LEU A 52 1.46 13.61 7.86
C LEU A 52 1.90 12.96 6.54
N GLN A 53 3.09 12.35 6.52
CA GLN A 53 3.64 11.69 5.34
C GLN A 53 2.75 10.51 4.92
N PHE A 54 2.42 9.63 5.85
CA PHE A 54 1.52 8.50 5.61
C PHE A 54 0.13 8.96 5.16
N ASP A 55 -0.45 9.91 5.88
CA ASP A 55 -1.81 10.41 5.62
C ASP A 55 -1.91 11.11 4.26
N THR A 56 -0.87 11.86 3.85
CA THR A 56 -0.78 12.48 2.53
C THR A 56 -0.71 11.42 1.44
N HIS A 57 0.20 10.47 1.56
CA HIS A 57 0.38 9.40 0.58
C HIS A 57 -0.89 8.53 0.44
N MET A 58 -1.51 8.15 1.57
CA MET A 58 -2.80 7.45 1.54
C MET A 58 -3.89 8.26 0.83
N GLY A 59 -3.95 9.57 1.10
CA GLY A 59 -4.88 10.49 0.44
C GLY A 59 -4.71 10.52 -1.07
N GLU A 60 -3.49 10.63 -1.57
CA GLU A 60 -3.16 10.64 -3.00
C GLU A 60 -3.54 9.31 -3.70
N LEU A 61 -3.29 8.18 -3.02
CA LEU A 61 -3.72 6.88 -3.54
C LEU A 61 -5.24 6.78 -3.64
N LEU A 62 -5.97 7.19 -2.60
CA LEU A 62 -7.43 7.17 -2.59
C LEU A 62 -8.03 8.09 -3.66
N GLU A 63 -7.48 9.28 -3.85
CA GLU A 63 -7.91 10.21 -4.90
C GLU A 63 -7.85 9.58 -6.29
N ARG A 64 -6.77 8.88 -6.61
CA ARG A 64 -6.62 8.19 -7.89
C ARG A 64 -7.55 6.98 -8.05
N LEU A 65 -7.97 6.34 -6.95
CA LEU A 65 -8.93 5.24 -6.98
C LEU A 65 -10.36 5.74 -7.24
N GLU A 66 -10.68 6.98 -6.87
CA GLU A 66 -11.99 7.62 -7.08
C GLU A 66 -12.36 7.80 -8.56
N ASP A 67 -11.38 7.81 -9.46
CA ASP A 67 -11.61 7.86 -10.91
C ASP A 67 -12.36 6.61 -11.43
N SER A 68 -12.38 5.52 -10.66
CA SER A 68 -13.06 4.29 -11.05
C SER A 68 -14.56 4.36 -10.78
N PRO A 69 -15.43 4.04 -11.77
CA PRO A 69 -16.87 3.97 -11.56
C PRO A 69 -17.28 2.90 -10.53
N SER A 70 -16.39 1.95 -10.24
CA SER A 70 -16.58 0.90 -9.23
C SER A 70 -16.20 1.33 -7.81
N TRP A 71 -15.66 2.55 -7.62
CA TRP A 71 -15.28 3.09 -6.32
C TRP A 71 -16.49 3.63 -5.56
N LYS A 72 -17.30 2.74 -5.04
CA LYS A 72 -18.54 3.03 -4.30
C LYS A 72 -18.68 2.08 -3.12
N PRO A 73 -19.41 2.46 -2.05
CA PRO A 73 -19.74 1.50 -1.00
C PRO A 73 -20.44 0.25 -1.56
N PRO A 74 -20.13 -0.95 -1.06
CA PRO A 74 -19.20 -1.25 0.02
C PRO A 74 -17.72 -1.38 -0.42
N VAL A 75 -17.45 -1.41 -1.73
CA VAL A 75 -16.10 -1.64 -2.31
C VAL A 75 -15.10 -0.61 -1.81
N LEU A 76 -15.48 0.67 -1.83
CA LEU A 76 -14.70 1.78 -1.30
C LEU A 76 -14.20 1.47 0.12
N HIS A 77 -15.09 1.19 1.07
CA HIS A 77 -14.72 0.96 2.47
C HIS A 77 -13.85 -0.28 2.66
N GLN A 78 -14.15 -1.34 1.91
CA GLN A 78 -13.43 -2.61 2.01
C GLN A 78 -12.02 -2.50 1.46
N PHE A 79 -11.86 -1.90 0.28
CA PHE A 79 -10.53 -1.76 -0.32
C PHE A 79 -9.69 -0.71 0.39
N THR A 80 -10.29 0.39 0.88
CA THR A 80 -9.61 1.37 1.72
C THR A 80 -9.06 0.73 3.00
N ALA A 81 -9.85 -0.11 3.68
CA ALA A 81 -9.38 -0.81 4.88
C ALA A 81 -8.21 -1.76 4.56
N LEU A 82 -8.27 -2.50 3.46
CA LEU A 82 -7.17 -3.34 3.02
C LEU A 82 -5.92 -2.52 2.68
N LEU A 83 -6.09 -1.46 1.88
CA LEU A 83 -4.99 -0.58 1.46
C LEU A 83 -4.30 0.09 2.65
N ASP A 84 -5.07 0.58 3.62
CA ASP A 84 -4.53 1.16 4.86
C ASP A 84 -3.60 0.17 5.58
N GLN A 85 -4.01 -1.08 5.73
CA GLN A 85 -3.21 -2.09 6.43
C GLN A 85 -1.97 -2.51 5.63
N VAL A 86 -2.08 -2.63 4.31
CA VAL A 86 -0.93 -2.94 3.45
C VAL A 86 0.06 -1.76 3.41
N LEU A 87 -0.42 -0.54 3.33
CA LEU A 87 0.46 0.64 3.35
C LEU A 87 1.18 0.76 4.70
N ARG A 88 0.48 0.55 5.83
CA ARG A 88 1.11 0.49 7.17
C ARG A 88 2.18 -0.59 7.24
N PHE A 89 1.91 -1.76 6.69
CA PHE A 89 2.90 -2.83 6.59
C PHE A 89 4.14 -2.38 5.82
N LEU A 90 3.97 -1.77 4.65
CA LEU A 90 5.09 -1.30 3.82
C LEU A 90 5.92 -0.24 4.55
N TYR A 91 5.28 0.75 5.19
CA TYR A 91 5.96 1.79 5.95
C TYR A 91 6.74 1.21 7.13
N ASP A 92 6.11 0.33 7.93
CA ASP A 92 6.78 -0.30 9.07
C ASP A 92 7.97 -1.17 8.62
N ARG A 93 7.83 -1.95 7.55
CA ARG A 93 8.91 -2.81 7.04
C ARG A 93 9.98 -2.02 6.30
N PHE A 94 9.65 -0.88 5.73
CA PHE A 94 10.62 0.02 5.13
C PHE A 94 11.59 0.59 6.19
N ASP A 95 11.10 0.91 7.37
CA ASP A 95 11.90 1.43 8.48
C ASP A 95 12.47 0.33 9.40
N ALA A 96 11.91 -0.89 9.35
CA ALA A 96 12.29 -1.96 10.25
C ALA A 96 13.71 -2.49 9.97
N GLN A 97 14.40 -2.85 11.04
CA GLN A 97 15.61 -3.70 10.98
C GLN A 97 15.21 -5.18 10.89
N ALA A 98 16.13 -6.00 10.38
CA ALA A 98 15.88 -7.43 10.14
C ALA A 98 15.50 -8.24 11.37
N ASP A 99 15.89 -7.79 12.56
CA ASP A 99 15.65 -8.47 13.85
C ASP A 99 14.45 -7.90 14.64
N ARG A 100 13.80 -6.84 14.12
CA ARG A 100 12.75 -6.13 14.86
C ARG A 100 11.61 -7.03 15.34
N TYR A 101 11.24 -8.01 14.52
CA TYR A 101 10.17 -8.98 14.82
C TYR A 101 10.69 -10.42 14.77
N GLY A 102 11.96 -10.64 15.15
CA GLY A 102 12.61 -11.94 15.13
C GLY A 102 12.74 -12.52 13.71
N ASP A 103 12.62 -13.84 13.59
CA ASP A 103 12.79 -14.54 12.31
C ASP A 103 11.78 -14.10 11.23
N ARG A 104 10.64 -13.55 11.64
CA ARG A 104 9.60 -13.08 10.73
C ARG A 104 10.09 -11.99 9.78
N THR A 105 10.97 -11.10 10.25
CA THR A 105 11.53 -9.99 9.47
C THR A 105 12.98 -10.20 9.07
N ALA A 106 13.53 -11.39 9.27
CA ALA A 106 14.91 -11.71 8.90
C ALA A 106 15.21 -11.42 7.42
N TYR A 107 14.19 -11.53 6.55
CA TYR A 107 14.32 -11.28 5.11
C TYR A 107 14.62 -9.81 4.76
N LEU A 108 14.39 -8.87 5.67
CA LEU A 108 14.76 -7.46 5.47
C LEU A 108 16.28 -7.27 5.50
N GLY A 109 17.01 -8.14 6.20
CA GLY A 109 18.47 -8.12 6.25
C GLY A 109 19.11 -9.06 5.23
N PRO A 110 20.45 -8.99 5.11
CA PRO A 110 21.20 -9.83 4.20
C PRO A 110 20.91 -11.32 4.45
N PRO A 111 20.76 -12.14 3.41
CA PRO A 111 20.59 -13.57 3.56
C PRO A 111 21.87 -14.19 4.16
N LYS A 112 21.68 -15.20 5.03
CA LYS A 112 22.77 -15.92 5.66
C LYS A 112 23.21 -17.09 4.76
N PRO A 113 24.50 -17.45 4.77
CA PRO A 113 24.97 -18.66 4.11
C PRO A 113 24.25 -19.90 4.65
N ASP A 114 23.96 -20.85 3.78
CA ASP A 114 23.46 -22.17 4.15
C ASP A 114 24.59 -23.07 4.74
N ALA A 115 24.28 -24.35 4.99
CA ALA A 115 25.23 -25.32 5.52
C ALA A 115 26.40 -25.62 4.57
N GLN A 116 26.26 -25.31 3.29
CA GLN A 116 27.25 -25.42 2.24
C GLN A 116 28.08 -24.15 2.05
N GLY A 117 27.71 -23.07 2.76
CA GLY A 117 28.31 -21.74 2.64
C GLY A 117 27.78 -20.92 1.47
N GLU A 118 26.71 -21.37 0.80
CA GLU A 118 26.09 -20.66 -0.30
C GLU A 118 25.05 -19.63 0.19
N VAL A 119 25.03 -18.45 -0.43
CA VAL A 119 24.09 -17.37 -0.11
C VAL A 119 22.98 -17.34 -1.14
N HIS A 120 21.77 -17.69 -0.72
CA HIS A 120 20.59 -17.67 -1.57
C HIS A 120 19.72 -16.46 -1.26
N PRO A 121 19.15 -15.76 -2.27
CA PRO A 121 18.18 -14.71 -2.04
C PRO A 121 16.98 -15.25 -1.26
N TRP A 122 16.43 -14.39 -0.38
CA TRP A 122 15.23 -14.74 0.38
C TRP A 122 14.08 -15.17 -0.55
N PRO A 123 13.34 -16.22 -0.21
CA PRO A 123 12.21 -16.68 -1.01
C PRO A 123 11.07 -15.65 -0.96
N GLU A 124 10.27 -15.60 -2.02
CA GLU A 124 9.04 -14.79 -2.09
C GLU A 124 8.11 -15.06 -0.91
N LYS A 125 8.05 -16.32 -0.49
CA LYS A 125 7.27 -16.77 0.66
C LYS A 125 7.57 -16.02 1.96
N ALA A 126 8.78 -15.51 2.17
CA ALA A 126 9.13 -14.79 3.39
C ALA A 126 8.33 -13.48 3.51
N LEU A 127 8.23 -12.70 2.44
CA LEU A 127 7.40 -11.50 2.38
C LEU A 127 5.90 -11.87 2.46
N GLN A 128 5.49 -12.91 1.74
CA GLN A 128 4.10 -13.39 1.75
C GLN A 128 3.63 -13.78 3.16
N ASP A 129 4.46 -14.55 3.90
CA ASP A 129 4.12 -15.02 5.23
C ASP A 129 4.02 -13.86 6.24
N ASP A 130 4.94 -12.89 6.17
CA ASP A 130 4.93 -11.73 7.04
C ASP A 130 3.69 -10.84 6.77
N LEU A 131 3.40 -10.55 5.51
CA LEU A 131 2.23 -9.76 5.14
C LEU A 131 0.93 -10.46 5.53
N LEU A 132 0.81 -11.78 5.27
CA LEU A 132 -0.35 -12.57 5.65
C LEU A 132 -0.56 -12.55 7.18
N GLN A 133 0.50 -12.74 7.97
CA GLN A 133 0.42 -12.71 9.42
C GLN A 133 -0.02 -11.33 9.94
N GLN A 134 0.52 -10.25 9.36
CA GLN A 134 0.13 -8.88 9.71
C GLN A 134 -1.36 -8.66 9.43
N LEU A 135 -1.82 -8.97 8.22
CA LEU A 135 -3.22 -8.79 7.84
C LEU A 135 -4.16 -9.65 8.68
N SER A 136 -3.80 -10.92 8.94
CA SER A 136 -4.60 -11.82 9.77
C SER A 136 -4.73 -11.35 11.23
N ALA A 137 -3.75 -10.58 11.72
CA ALA A 137 -3.78 -10.04 13.08
C ALA A 137 -4.69 -8.80 13.23
N VAL A 138 -4.90 -8.03 12.14
CA VAL A 138 -5.59 -6.73 12.21
C VAL A 138 -6.92 -6.69 11.48
N MET A 139 -7.13 -7.58 10.50
CA MET A 139 -8.37 -7.67 9.75
C MET A 139 -9.38 -8.57 10.48
N THR A 140 -10.64 -8.48 10.10
CA THR A 140 -11.69 -9.36 10.65
C THR A 140 -11.29 -10.83 10.48
N PRO A 141 -11.43 -11.66 11.52
CA PRO A 141 -11.10 -13.08 11.45
C PRO A 141 -11.71 -13.77 10.23
N ASP A 142 -10.99 -14.72 9.66
CA ASP A 142 -11.36 -15.52 8.49
C ASP A 142 -11.60 -14.77 7.17
N THR A 143 -11.40 -13.45 7.14
CA THR A 143 -11.53 -12.67 5.89
C THR A 143 -10.25 -12.66 5.07
N VAL A 144 -9.09 -12.93 5.67
CA VAL A 144 -7.79 -13.02 4.99
C VAL A 144 -7.36 -14.47 4.92
N ARG A 145 -7.04 -14.93 3.74
CA ARG A 145 -6.64 -16.33 3.49
C ARG A 145 -5.42 -16.40 2.59
N ARG A 146 -4.60 -17.42 2.86
CA ARG A 146 -3.52 -17.81 1.97
C ARG A 146 -4.08 -18.61 0.80
N GLU A 147 -3.58 -18.36 -0.39
CA GLU A 147 -3.65 -19.24 -1.54
C GLU A 147 -5.03 -19.87 -1.78
N LEU A 148 -5.88 -19.18 -2.50
CA LEU A 148 -7.07 -19.82 -3.09
C LEU A 148 -6.67 -20.46 -4.42
N ILE A 149 -6.84 -21.76 -4.50
CA ILE A 149 -6.72 -22.54 -5.74
C ILE A 149 -7.95 -22.22 -6.60
N ASP A 150 -7.80 -22.21 -7.94
CA ASP A 150 -8.87 -22.01 -8.94
C ASP A 150 -9.39 -20.57 -9.11
N VAL A 151 -8.60 -19.57 -8.80
CA VAL A 151 -8.89 -18.19 -9.20
C VAL A 151 -8.34 -17.94 -10.60
N ALA A 152 -9.23 -17.75 -11.58
CA ALA A 152 -8.84 -17.53 -12.98
C ALA A 152 -7.84 -18.57 -13.54
N SER A 153 -7.99 -19.84 -13.14
CA SER A 153 -7.11 -20.97 -13.47
C SER A 153 -5.68 -20.84 -12.91
N GLY A 154 -5.51 -20.03 -11.85
CA GLY A 154 -4.23 -19.83 -11.17
C GLY A 154 -4.36 -19.93 -9.65
N ARG A 155 -3.26 -19.65 -8.96
CA ARG A 155 -3.15 -19.64 -7.50
C ARG A 155 -2.84 -18.22 -7.06
N THR A 156 -3.70 -17.65 -6.23
CA THR A 156 -3.46 -16.32 -5.64
C THR A 156 -2.63 -16.44 -4.37
N ASP A 157 -1.76 -15.47 -4.08
CA ASP A 157 -0.89 -15.53 -2.91
C ASP A 157 -1.65 -15.23 -1.61
N ILE A 158 -2.34 -14.09 -1.54
CA ILE A 158 -3.18 -13.70 -0.42
C ILE A 158 -4.52 -13.18 -0.96
N THR A 159 -5.60 -13.56 -0.29
CA THR A 159 -6.94 -13.12 -0.65
C THR A 159 -7.63 -12.50 0.55
N TYR A 160 -8.24 -11.34 0.37
CA TYR A 160 -9.12 -10.68 1.33
C TYR A 160 -10.56 -10.73 0.85
N MET A 161 -11.45 -11.33 1.64
CA MET A 161 -12.87 -11.51 1.35
C MET A 161 -13.71 -11.02 2.53
N PRO A 162 -13.96 -9.70 2.63
CA PRO A 162 -14.75 -9.11 3.73
C PRO A 162 -16.23 -9.54 3.71
N GLN A 163 -16.73 -9.89 2.55
CA GLN A 163 -18.09 -10.40 2.34
C GLN A 163 -18.17 -11.27 1.08
N PRO A 164 -19.19 -12.16 0.98
CA PRO A 164 -19.41 -12.94 -0.23
C PRO A 164 -19.54 -12.06 -1.48
N GLY A 165 -18.83 -12.45 -2.55
CA GLY A 165 -18.82 -11.72 -3.83
C GLY A 165 -17.77 -10.61 -3.95
N ASN A 166 -17.25 -10.07 -2.85
CA ASN A 166 -16.17 -9.09 -2.89
C ASN A 166 -14.85 -9.74 -2.48
N ARG A 167 -14.02 -10.02 -3.48
CA ARG A 167 -12.70 -10.61 -3.31
C ARG A 167 -11.64 -9.67 -3.84
N TYR A 168 -10.67 -9.38 -3.00
CA TYR A 168 -9.48 -8.60 -3.34
C TYR A 168 -8.26 -9.50 -3.25
N VAL A 169 -7.38 -9.40 -4.23
CA VAL A 169 -6.17 -10.22 -4.33
C VAL A 169 -4.95 -9.36 -4.06
N ILE A 170 -4.05 -9.89 -3.26
CA ILE A 170 -2.70 -9.38 -3.07
C ILE A 170 -1.76 -10.39 -3.68
N GLU A 171 -1.13 -9.99 -4.77
CA GLU A 171 -0.08 -10.76 -5.42
C GLU A 171 1.27 -10.39 -4.82
N VAL A 172 2.07 -11.35 -4.45
CA VAL A 172 3.41 -11.15 -3.88
C VAL A 172 4.43 -11.62 -4.90
N LYS A 173 5.45 -10.82 -5.16
CA LYS A 173 6.50 -11.17 -6.11
C LYS A 173 7.88 -10.89 -5.55
N ARG A 174 8.84 -11.71 -5.96
CA ARG A 174 10.25 -11.51 -5.72
C ARG A 174 10.92 -11.00 -6.99
N ARG A 175 11.74 -9.97 -6.86
CA ARG A 175 12.54 -9.45 -7.96
C ARG A 175 14.02 -9.37 -7.57
N LEU A 176 14.88 -9.96 -8.40
CA LEU A 176 16.34 -10.02 -8.17
C LEU A 176 17.11 -8.87 -8.83
N THR A 177 16.44 -8.10 -9.70
CA THR A 177 17.00 -6.96 -10.41
C THR A 177 16.24 -5.70 -10.02
N ALA A 178 16.77 -4.52 -10.35
CA ALA A 178 16.15 -3.25 -9.98
C ALA A 178 14.64 -3.20 -10.28
N SER A 179 13.88 -2.80 -9.27
CA SER A 179 12.42 -2.76 -9.30
C SER A 179 11.93 -1.35 -9.65
N THR A 180 12.34 -0.85 -10.83
CA THR A 180 11.76 0.39 -11.34
C THR A 180 10.27 0.17 -11.66
N ARG A 181 9.49 1.25 -11.67
CA ARG A 181 8.05 1.22 -11.97
C ARG A 181 7.78 0.45 -13.28
N GLU A 182 8.46 0.81 -14.35
CA GLU A 182 8.28 0.20 -15.68
C GLU A 182 8.66 -1.28 -15.69
N ALA A 183 9.67 -1.65 -14.91
CA ALA A 183 10.12 -3.03 -14.83
C ALA A 183 9.14 -3.92 -14.05
N VAL A 184 8.53 -3.39 -12.98
CA VAL A 184 7.49 -4.06 -12.20
C VAL A 184 6.21 -4.20 -13.03
N GLU A 185 5.76 -3.13 -13.68
CA GLU A 185 4.58 -3.12 -14.53
C GLU A 185 4.71 -4.15 -15.66
N ARG A 186 5.82 -4.13 -16.39
CA ARG A 186 6.07 -5.07 -17.49
C ARG A 186 6.06 -6.53 -17.04
N ALA A 187 6.61 -6.81 -15.85
CA ALA A 187 6.78 -8.17 -15.38
C ALA A 187 5.51 -8.78 -14.79
N TYR A 188 4.71 -8.00 -14.07
CA TYR A 188 3.69 -8.56 -13.16
C TYR A 188 2.27 -8.03 -13.40
N LEU A 189 2.09 -6.92 -14.15
CA LEU A 189 0.78 -6.30 -14.33
C LEU A 189 -0.26 -7.25 -14.91
N ALA A 190 0.09 -8.00 -15.94
CA ALA A 190 -0.84 -8.92 -16.60
C ALA A 190 -1.39 -9.97 -15.62
N GLN A 191 -0.54 -10.52 -14.77
CA GLN A 191 -0.94 -11.51 -13.75
C GLN A 191 -1.84 -10.87 -12.68
N ALA A 192 -1.44 -9.74 -12.12
CA ALA A 192 -2.22 -9.03 -11.11
C ALA A 192 -3.61 -8.64 -11.65
N ALA A 193 -3.69 -8.20 -12.91
CA ALA A 193 -4.95 -7.84 -13.54
C ALA A 193 -5.88 -9.06 -13.78
N VAL A 194 -5.33 -10.24 -14.09
CA VAL A 194 -6.13 -11.46 -14.28
C VAL A 194 -6.86 -11.85 -13.00
N TYR A 195 -6.21 -11.77 -11.85
CA TYR A 195 -6.82 -12.17 -10.58
C TYR A 195 -7.95 -11.23 -10.09
N THR A 196 -8.04 -10.02 -10.64
CA THR A 196 -9.17 -9.11 -10.37
C THR A 196 -10.36 -9.32 -11.34
N ALA A 197 -10.31 -10.34 -12.22
CA ALA A 197 -11.28 -10.53 -13.29
C ALA A 197 -12.71 -10.84 -12.81
N THR A 198 -12.86 -11.46 -11.64
CA THR A 198 -14.14 -11.95 -11.12
C THR A 198 -14.58 -11.26 -9.82
N GLY A 199 -13.94 -10.17 -9.46
CA GLY A 199 -14.23 -9.34 -8.29
C GLY A 199 -14.25 -7.86 -8.60
N PRO A 200 -14.25 -7.00 -7.59
CA PRO A 200 -14.02 -5.56 -7.79
C PRO A 200 -12.71 -5.33 -8.55
N PRO A 201 -12.62 -4.31 -9.42
CA PRO A 201 -11.45 -4.10 -10.29
C PRO A 201 -10.27 -3.46 -9.55
N PHE A 202 -10.04 -3.88 -8.31
CA PHE A 202 -8.98 -3.39 -7.44
C PHE A 202 -8.14 -4.55 -6.91
N GLY A 203 -6.81 -4.38 -6.92
CA GLY A 203 -5.88 -5.37 -6.41
C GLY A 203 -4.61 -4.72 -5.85
N ILE A 204 -3.78 -5.54 -5.24
CA ILE A 204 -2.49 -5.13 -4.70
C ILE A 204 -1.39 -6.02 -5.27
N LEU A 205 -0.25 -5.42 -5.57
CA LEU A 205 0.97 -6.10 -5.98
C LEU A 205 2.10 -5.71 -5.01
N ALA A 206 2.50 -6.64 -4.15
CA ALA A 206 3.61 -6.45 -3.23
C ALA A 206 4.89 -7.07 -3.80
N VAL A 207 5.93 -6.28 -4.02
CA VAL A 207 7.18 -6.74 -4.64
C VAL A 207 8.34 -6.65 -3.65
N GLY A 208 8.99 -7.77 -3.37
CA GLY A 208 10.26 -7.82 -2.65
C GLY A 208 11.42 -7.54 -3.61
N ASP A 209 12.07 -6.39 -3.44
CA ASP A 209 13.20 -5.94 -4.26
C ASP A 209 14.53 -6.37 -3.62
N HIS A 210 15.19 -7.33 -4.26
CA HIS A 210 16.51 -7.85 -3.87
C HIS A 210 17.67 -7.21 -4.63
N SER A 211 17.44 -6.12 -5.35
CA SER A 211 18.52 -5.41 -6.01
C SER A 211 19.48 -4.78 -5.01
N ASP A 212 20.64 -4.36 -5.49
CA ASP A 212 21.65 -3.71 -4.64
C ASP A 212 21.18 -2.33 -4.17
N HIS A 213 20.98 -2.18 -2.86
CA HIS A 213 20.54 -0.94 -2.21
C HIS A 213 21.70 -0.19 -1.51
N ARG A 214 22.96 -0.47 -1.86
CA ARG A 214 24.13 0.19 -1.24
C ARG A 214 24.21 1.69 -1.47
N SER A 215 23.59 2.19 -2.52
CA SER A 215 23.49 3.65 -2.80
C SER A 215 22.36 4.35 -2.05
N GLY A 216 21.60 3.64 -1.22
CA GLY A 216 20.40 4.11 -0.55
C GLY A 216 19.13 3.65 -1.26
N ALA A 217 18.02 3.66 -0.54
CA ALA A 217 16.69 3.46 -1.11
C ALA A 217 16.06 4.84 -1.36
N SER A 218 15.26 4.98 -2.44
CA SER A 218 14.36 6.12 -2.60
C SER A 218 13.30 6.12 -1.48
N ASP A 219 12.67 7.25 -1.29
CA ASP A 219 11.60 7.39 -0.30
C ASP A 219 10.45 6.39 -0.55
N ILE A 220 9.71 6.08 0.51
CA ILE A 220 8.63 5.09 0.43
C ILE A 220 7.51 5.51 -0.53
N GLU A 221 7.26 6.81 -0.66
CA GLU A 221 6.26 7.35 -1.59
C GLU A 221 6.59 7.05 -3.06
N ASP A 222 7.87 7.04 -3.41
CA ASP A 222 8.32 6.67 -4.77
C ASP A 222 8.14 5.17 -5.06
N ARG A 223 7.94 4.38 -4.00
CA ARG A 223 7.86 2.92 -4.06
C ARG A 223 6.45 2.36 -4.00
N VAL A 224 5.45 3.23 -3.85
CA VAL A 224 4.04 2.82 -3.92
C VAL A 224 3.31 3.69 -4.94
N TRP A 225 2.66 3.05 -5.90
CA TRP A 225 1.92 3.75 -6.97
C TRP A 225 0.75 2.93 -7.47
N ILE A 226 -0.15 3.57 -8.22
CA ILE A 226 -1.28 2.90 -8.87
C ILE A 226 -0.95 2.64 -10.33
N ILE A 227 -1.20 1.40 -10.74
CA ILE A 227 -1.13 0.93 -12.12
C ILE A 227 -2.56 0.79 -12.64
N GLN A 228 -2.85 1.41 -13.78
CA GLN A 228 -4.12 1.27 -14.46
C GLN A 228 -3.97 0.30 -15.64
N HIS A 229 -4.83 -0.71 -15.69
CA HIS A 229 -4.83 -1.71 -16.75
C HIS A 229 -6.23 -1.91 -17.33
N ALA A 230 -6.37 -1.78 -18.64
CA ALA A 230 -7.57 -2.15 -19.39
C ALA A 230 -7.15 -2.98 -20.61
N ARG A 231 -7.89 -4.06 -20.89
CA ARG A 231 -7.64 -4.91 -22.05
C ARG A 231 -8.19 -4.30 -23.34
N SER A 232 -9.18 -3.43 -23.19
CA SER A 232 -9.80 -2.70 -24.30
C SER A 232 -10.23 -1.30 -23.84
N PRO A 233 -10.44 -0.36 -24.77
CA PRO A 233 -10.93 1.00 -24.44
C PRO A 233 -12.33 1.04 -23.78
N THR A 234 -13.10 -0.04 -23.90
CA THR A 234 -14.47 -0.15 -23.37
C THR A 234 -14.53 -0.90 -22.03
N GLU A 235 -13.42 -1.50 -21.59
CA GLU A 235 -13.36 -2.20 -20.30
C GLU A 235 -13.17 -1.18 -19.17
N VAL A 236 -13.88 -1.40 -18.02
CA VAL A 236 -13.58 -0.67 -16.79
C VAL A 236 -12.14 -0.98 -16.38
N PRO A 237 -11.27 0.01 -16.29
CA PRO A 237 -9.88 -0.23 -15.93
C PRO A 237 -9.76 -0.90 -14.55
N ARG A 238 -8.80 -1.80 -14.44
CA ARG A 238 -8.36 -2.37 -13.16
C ARG A 238 -7.31 -1.48 -12.57
N LEU A 239 -7.45 -1.19 -11.29
CA LEU A 239 -6.51 -0.37 -10.54
C LEU A 239 -5.75 -1.27 -9.56
N ILE A 240 -4.45 -1.40 -9.80
CA ILE A 240 -3.56 -2.23 -8.98
C ILE A 240 -2.61 -1.30 -8.22
N VAL A 241 -2.68 -1.33 -6.90
CA VAL A 241 -1.71 -0.63 -6.06
C VAL A 241 -0.45 -1.49 -5.97
N ALA A 242 0.63 -1.03 -6.57
CA ALA A 242 1.94 -1.67 -6.47
C ALA A 242 2.75 -1.07 -5.34
N GLY A 243 3.34 -1.92 -4.51
CA GLY A 243 4.25 -1.53 -3.43
C GLY A 243 5.55 -2.32 -3.51
N VAL A 244 6.69 -1.65 -3.48
CA VAL A 244 8.03 -2.24 -3.59
C VAL A 244 8.77 -2.09 -2.28
N LEU A 245 9.09 -3.21 -1.63
CA LEU A 245 9.84 -3.26 -0.38
C LEU A 245 11.28 -3.71 -0.64
N PRO A 246 12.30 -2.90 -0.27
CA PRO A 246 13.70 -3.33 -0.33
C PRO A 246 13.96 -4.49 0.63
N ILE A 247 14.53 -5.58 0.12
CA ILE A 247 14.82 -6.82 0.86
C ILE A 247 16.34 -7.08 0.86
N GLY A 248 16.83 -7.76 1.88
CA GLY A 248 18.26 -8.08 1.96
C GLY A 248 19.16 -6.86 2.19
N ARG A 249 18.65 -5.82 2.81
CA ARG A 249 19.36 -4.54 3.02
C ARG A 249 20.54 -4.69 3.98
N ALA A 250 21.64 -4.06 3.65
CA ALA A 250 22.71 -3.85 4.62
C ALA A 250 22.27 -2.84 5.71
N THR A 251 22.80 -2.99 6.91
CA THR A 251 22.55 -2.00 7.97
C THR A 251 23.20 -0.65 7.61
N PRO A 252 22.64 0.49 8.07
CA PRO A 252 23.23 1.80 7.82
C PRO A 252 24.71 1.91 8.25
N SER A 253 25.10 1.18 9.31
CA SER A 253 26.49 1.11 9.76
C SER A 253 27.40 0.34 8.80
N ALA A 254 26.89 -0.63 8.07
CA ALA A 254 27.65 -1.35 7.03
C ALA A 254 27.86 -0.47 5.78
N LEU A 255 26.86 0.33 5.40
CA LEU A 255 26.96 1.30 4.29
C LEU A 255 28.07 2.35 4.51
N ARG A 256 28.31 2.78 5.73
CA ARG A 256 29.40 3.72 6.07
C ARG A 256 30.80 3.10 5.99
N ARG A 257 30.93 1.80 6.21
CA ARG A 257 32.23 1.10 6.14
C ARG A 257 32.73 0.94 4.71
N ASP A 258 31.84 0.70 3.75
CA ASP A 258 32.23 0.54 2.34
C ASP A 258 32.71 1.86 1.69
N ARG A 259 32.27 3.02 2.18
CA ARG A 259 32.73 4.32 1.67
C ARG A 259 34.17 4.70 2.12
N SER A 260 34.68 4.06 3.16
CA SER A 260 36.05 4.35 3.66
C SER A 260 37.14 3.52 2.97
N THR A 261 36.80 2.60 2.08
CA THR A 261 37.75 1.76 1.34
C THR A 261 38.09 2.26 -0.06
N VAL A 262 37.52 3.41 -0.49
CA VAL A 262 37.96 4.11 -1.70
C VAL A 262 39.01 5.12 -1.30
N HIS A 263 40.27 4.67 -1.14
CA HIS A 263 41.43 5.52 -1.19
C HIS A 263 41.97 5.58 -2.62
N PRO A 264 42.45 6.78 -3.07
CA PRO A 264 42.91 7.02 -4.42
C PRO A 264 44.16 6.24 -4.79
#